data_7078a7d7053030afc8eb830bf8aba8a7
#
_entry.id   7078a7d7053030afc8eb830bf8aba8a7
#
_cell.length_a   1.000
_cell.length_b   1.000
_cell.length_c   1.000
_cell.angle_alpha   90.00
_cell.angle_beta   90.00
_cell.angle_gamma   90.00
#
_symmetry.space_group_name_H-M   'P 1'
#
loop_
_entity.id
_entity.type
_entity.pdbx_description
1 polymer ?
#
loop_
_entity_poly.entity_id
_entity_poly.type
_entity_poly.pdbx_seq_one_letter_code
_entity_poly.pdbx_strand_id
1 'polypeptide(L)'
;MIDIANLPMPLVAAVLLGGLGAIFGSFIAALVIRWPQDRSVVQGRSCCDHCGRVLRPIELIPLVSAVLTRGKCRHCRAPIDPIHWRIEACAVVMGVVAGIVAPSVEGVAGAVFGWILLALAALDIVAFWLPDRLTGLLAIGGAIGGIAGIGPIAIDRLIGGGVGYGSLWLIAAGYRRLRSREGMGAGDPKLFGAIGLWVGWQMLPAILLIGSMIGLGVVLSARLRGAAVTADTALPFGALLAIAAYPAWLFMITTAP
;
A
#
# COMPACT_ATOMS: atom_id res chain seq x y z
N MET A 1 -11.09 -18.12 31.87
CA MET A 1 -10.60 -16.74 31.70
C MET A 1 -9.23 -16.85 31.04
N ILE A 2 -9.07 -16.41 29.80
CA ILE A 2 -7.75 -16.45 29.10
C ILE A 2 -6.87 -15.44 29.81
N ASP A 3 -5.76 -15.88 30.38
CA ASP A 3 -4.78 -15.00 31.03
C ASP A 3 -3.97 -14.28 29.97
N ILE A 4 -4.37 -13.05 29.66
CA ILE A 4 -3.76 -12.20 28.62
C ILE A 4 -2.28 -11.94 28.91
N ALA A 5 -1.85 -11.97 30.17
CA ALA A 5 -0.46 -11.75 30.58
C ALA A 5 0.48 -12.89 30.13
N ASN A 6 -0.04 -14.07 29.81
CA ASN A 6 0.73 -15.24 29.39
C ASN A 6 0.68 -15.49 27.87
N LEU A 7 0.10 -14.56 27.07
CA LEU A 7 0.09 -14.72 25.63
C LEU A 7 1.49 -14.41 25.03
N PRO A 8 1.94 -15.18 24.02
CA PRO A 8 3.21 -14.89 23.35
C PRO A 8 3.16 -13.52 22.66
N MET A 9 4.21 -12.73 22.85
CA MET A 9 4.31 -11.36 22.32
C MET A 9 3.97 -11.25 20.82
N PRO A 10 4.39 -12.20 19.94
CA PRO A 10 4.00 -12.14 18.53
C PRO A 10 2.49 -12.23 18.31
N LEU A 11 1.78 -13.01 19.11
CA LEU A 11 0.33 -13.12 19.00
C LEU A 11 -0.37 -11.84 19.43
N VAL A 12 0.08 -11.23 20.52
CA VAL A 12 -0.45 -9.96 21.01
C VAL A 12 -0.22 -8.85 19.96
N ALA A 13 1.00 -8.73 19.43
CA ALA A 13 1.33 -7.77 18.38
C ALA A 13 0.50 -7.99 17.11
N ALA A 14 0.34 -9.25 16.68
CA ALA A 14 -0.47 -9.60 15.51
C ALA A 14 -1.94 -9.19 15.68
N VAL A 15 -2.54 -9.45 16.84
CA VAL A 15 -3.94 -9.07 17.12
C VAL A 15 -4.09 -7.55 17.16
N LEU A 16 -3.18 -6.84 17.83
CA LEU A 16 -3.23 -5.39 17.94
C LEU A 16 -3.03 -4.72 16.57
N LEU A 17 -1.98 -5.09 15.84
CA LEU A 17 -1.69 -4.53 14.53
C LEU A 17 -2.72 -4.96 13.47
N GLY A 18 -3.25 -6.18 13.55
CA GLY A 18 -4.37 -6.61 12.72
C GLY A 18 -5.64 -5.81 12.98
N GLY A 19 -5.96 -5.55 14.24
CA GLY A 19 -7.11 -4.70 14.63
C GLY A 19 -6.95 -3.25 14.15
N LEU A 20 -5.76 -2.67 14.32
CA LEU A 20 -5.43 -1.36 13.74
C LEU A 20 -5.51 -1.39 12.21
N GLY A 21 -5.05 -2.48 11.58
CA GLY A 21 -5.15 -2.70 10.15
C GLY A 21 -6.59 -2.65 9.64
N ALA A 22 -7.54 -3.21 10.39
CA ALA A 22 -8.96 -3.12 10.05
C ALA A 22 -9.44 -1.64 10.03
N ILE A 23 -9.06 -0.86 11.05
CA ILE A 23 -9.44 0.56 11.16
C ILE A 23 -8.82 1.38 10.02
N PHE A 24 -7.50 1.27 9.83
CA PHE A 24 -6.81 1.98 8.76
C PHE A 24 -7.25 1.51 7.39
N GLY A 25 -7.52 0.22 7.21
CA GLY A 25 -8.05 -0.35 5.96
C GLY A 25 -9.37 0.27 5.55
N SER A 26 -10.30 0.43 6.49
CA SER A 26 -11.59 1.09 6.23
C SER A 26 -11.41 2.55 5.82
N PHE A 27 -10.48 3.28 6.48
CA PHE A 27 -10.13 4.64 6.09
C PHE A 27 -9.49 4.70 4.70
N ILE A 28 -8.52 3.81 4.40
CA ILE A 28 -7.85 3.71 3.10
C ILE A 28 -8.87 3.39 2.00
N ALA A 29 -9.80 2.48 2.24
CA ALA A 29 -10.85 2.15 1.27
C ALA A 29 -11.71 3.38 0.93
N ALA A 30 -12.12 4.15 1.94
CA ALA A 30 -12.84 5.40 1.74
C ALA A 30 -12.01 6.43 0.96
N LEU A 31 -10.71 6.51 1.24
CA LEU A 31 -9.77 7.40 0.56
C LEU A 31 -9.64 7.04 -0.92
N VAL A 32 -9.43 5.76 -1.23
CA VAL A 32 -9.27 5.26 -2.60
C VAL A 32 -10.51 5.50 -3.47
N ILE A 33 -11.70 5.44 -2.87
CA ILE A 33 -12.95 5.69 -3.61
C ILE A 33 -13.23 7.18 -3.77
N ARG A 34 -12.94 8.00 -2.75
CA ARG A 34 -13.37 9.40 -2.72
C ARG A 34 -12.38 10.38 -3.35
N TRP A 35 -11.08 10.18 -3.13
CA TRP A 35 -10.07 11.12 -3.61
C TRP A 35 -10.01 11.27 -5.12
N PRO A 36 -10.12 10.20 -5.95
CA PRO A 36 -10.17 10.37 -7.40
C PRO A 36 -11.40 11.13 -7.89
N GLN A 37 -12.41 11.33 -7.03
CA GLN A 37 -13.63 12.08 -7.30
C GLN A 37 -13.64 13.47 -6.65
N ASP A 38 -12.48 13.96 -6.18
CA ASP A 38 -12.33 15.23 -5.45
C ASP A 38 -13.23 15.34 -4.20
N ARG A 39 -13.61 14.19 -3.60
CA ARG A 39 -14.44 14.12 -2.41
C ARG A 39 -13.60 13.99 -1.16
N SER A 40 -13.93 14.78 -0.11
CA SER A 40 -13.23 14.70 1.17
C SER A 40 -13.51 13.37 1.89
N VAL A 41 -12.47 12.84 2.55
CA VAL A 41 -12.56 11.68 3.46
C VAL A 41 -12.67 12.09 4.93
N VAL A 42 -12.31 13.34 5.23
CA VAL A 42 -12.24 13.86 6.61
C VAL A 42 -13.52 14.65 6.95
N GLN A 43 -14.20 15.21 5.95
CA GLN A 43 -15.41 16.00 6.15
C GLN A 43 -16.66 15.17 5.86
N GLY A 44 -17.64 15.29 6.75
CA GLY A 44 -18.94 14.61 6.63
C GLY A 44 -18.98 13.27 7.38
N ARG A 45 -20.12 12.60 7.27
CA ARG A 45 -20.35 11.27 7.85
C ARG A 45 -20.28 10.20 6.76
N SER A 46 -19.88 8.99 7.13
CA SER A 46 -19.95 7.85 6.24
C SER A 46 -21.39 7.58 5.82
N CYS A 47 -21.64 7.55 4.53
CA CYS A 47 -22.97 7.34 3.95
C CYS A 47 -22.89 6.31 2.82
N CYS A 48 -24.03 5.70 2.52
CA CYS A 48 -24.16 4.83 1.36
C CYS A 48 -24.05 5.67 0.07
N ASP A 49 -23.14 5.30 -0.83
CA ASP A 49 -22.92 6.03 -2.08
C ASP A 49 -24.14 6.00 -3.03
N HIS A 50 -25.06 5.03 -2.84
CA HIS A 50 -26.24 4.89 -3.70
C HIS A 50 -27.47 5.66 -3.16
N CYS A 51 -27.78 5.58 -1.83
CA CYS A 51 -28.99 6.17 -1.28
C CYS A 51 -28.72 7.36 -0.34
N GLY A 52 -27.46 7.74 -0.13
CA GLY A 52 -27.07 8.87 0.72
C GLY A 52 -27.32 8.68 2.23
N ARG A 53 -27.89 7.54 2.66
CA ARG A 53 -28.18 7.29 4.07
C ARG A 53 -26.88 7.23 4.88
N VAL A 54 -26.83 7.94 6.00
CA VAL A 54 -25.73 7.86 6.96
C VAL A 54 -25.64 6.47 7.58
N LEU A 55 -24.45 5.88 7.58
CA LEU A 55 -24.19 4.56 8.16
C LEU A 55 -24.18 4.61 9.68
N ARG A 56 -24.69 3.56 10.32
CA ARG A 56 -24.65 3.39 11.78
C ARG A 56 -23.26 2.88 12.20
N PRO A 57 -22.82 3.09 13.45
CA PRO A 57 -21.50 2.63 13.92
C PRO A 57 -21.24 1.14 13.67
N ILE A 58 -22.25 0.28 13.84
CA ILE A 58 -22.14 -1.16 13.58
C ILE A 58 -21.93 -1.49 12.09
N GLU A 59 -22.37 -0.62 11.18
CA GLU A 59 -22.20 -0.75 9.74
C GLU A 59 -20.79 -0.28 9.29
N LEU A 60 -20.04 0.33 10.22
CA LEU A 60 -18.67 0.81 10.02
C LEU A 60 -17.62 -0.14 10.61
N ILE A 61 -18.03 -1.25 11.26
CA ILE A 61 -17.07 -2.24 11.78
C ILE A 61 -16.45 -2.95 10.57
N PRO A 62 -15.12 -2.77 10.34
CA PRO A 62 -14.47 -3.30 9.15
C PRO A 62 -14.60 -4.83 9.05
N LEU A 63 -14.71 -5.36 7.86
CA LEU A 63 -14.93 -6.77 7.52
C LEU A 63 -16.23 -7.35 8.10
N VAL A 64 -16.51 -7.12 9.38
CA VAL A 64 -17.72 -7.65 10.06
C VAL A 64 -18.99 -7.12 9.38
N SER A 65 -19.04 -5.83 9.08
CA SER A 65 -20.18 -5.23 8.39
C SER A 65 -20.38 -5.85 7.00
N ALA A 66 -19.29 -6.05 6.25
CA ALA A 66 -19.34 -6.67 4.92
C ALA A 66 -19.89 -8.10 4.97
N VAL A 67 -19.47 -8.91 5.94
CA VAL A 67 -19.96 -10.28 6.15
C VAL A 67 -21.43 -10.27 6.55
N LEU A 68 -21.81 -9.48 7.56
CA LEU A 68 -23.18 -9.44 8.10
C LEU A 68 -24.20 -8.91 7.09
N THR A 69 -23.78 -8.01 6.20
CA THR A 69 -24.67 -7.42 5.18
C THR A 69 -24.54 -8.14 3.83
N ARG A 70 -23.64 -9.14 3.72
CA ARG A 70 -23.31 -9.81 2.46
C ARG A 70 -22.91 -8.81 1.36
N GLY A 71 -22.17 -7.77 1.73
CA GLY A 71 -21.71 -6.72 0.82
C GLY A 71 -22.82 -5.84 0.25
N LYS A 72 -23.98 -5.70 0.94
CA LYS A 72 -25.12 -4.89 0.47
C LYS A 72 -25.53 -3.86 1.51
N CYS A 73 -25.99 -2.71 1.06
CA CYS A 73 -26.59 -1.71 1.94
C CYS A 73 -27.84 -2.28 2.63
N ARG A 74 -27.94 -2.12 3.96
CA ARG A 74 -29.09 -2.60 4.73
C ARG A 74 -30.41 -1.90 4.39
N HIS A 75 -30.35 -0.71 3.77
CA HIS A 75 -31.53 0.07 3.45
C HIS A 75 -31.97 -0.11 2.00
N CYS A 76 -31.12 0.25 1.03
CA CYS A 76 -31.48 0.20 -0.40
C CYS A 76 -31.06 -1.09 -1.10
N ARG A 77 -30.38 -2.01 -0.40
CA ARG A 77 -29.87 -3.27 -0.93
C ARG A 77 -28.87 -3.16 -2.09
N ALA A 78 -28.44 -1.95 -2.44
CA ALA A 78 -27.41 -1.77 -3.44
C ALA A 78 -26.10 -2.45 -3.01
N PRO A 79 -25.34 -3.04 -3.94
CA PRO A 79 -24.05 -3.65 -3.62
C PRO A 79 -23.07 -2.58 -3.17
N ILE A 80 -22.27 -2.89 -2.14
CA ILE A 80 -21.14 -2.09 -1.68
C ILE A 80 -19.95 -2.50 -2.54
N ASP A 81 -19.17 -1.51 -3.01
CA ASP A 81 -17.99 -1.78 -3.83
C ASP A 81 -17.06 -2.79 -3.13
N PRO A 82 -16.71 -3.91 -3.80
CA PRO A 82 -15.82 -4.92 -3.24
C PRO A 82 -14.44 -4.39 -2.83
N ILE A 83 -14.03 -3.24 -3.33
CA ILE A 83 -12.74 -2.61 -2.98
C ILE A 83 -12.65 -2.32 -1.49
N HIS A 84 -13.78 -2.00 -0.83
CA HIS A 84 -13.82 -1.75 0.61
C HIS A 84 -13.27 -2.94 1.40
N TRP A 85 -13.91 -4.09 1.32
CA TRP A 85 -13.52 -5.24 2.13
C TRP A 85 -12.17 -5.84 1.70
N ARG A 86 -11.80 -5.69 0.41
CA ARG A 86 -10.49 -6.14 -0.08
C ARG A 86 -9.36 -5.35 0.55
N ILE A 87 -9.47 -4.03 0.57
CA ILE A 87 -8.47 -3.15 1.22
C ILE A 87 -8.44 -3.40 2.72
N GLU A 88 -9.60 -3.53 3.38
CA GLU A 88 -9.68 -3.86 4.81
C GLU A 88 -8.97 -5.18 5.12
N ALA A 89 -9.23 -6.24 4.34
CA ALA A 89 -8.60 -7.54 4.50
C ALA A 89 -7.08 -7.47 4.28
N CYS A 90 -6.61 -6.79 3.23
CA CYS A 90 -5.18 -6.59 2.98
C CYS A 90 -4.51 -5.86 4.13
N ALA A 91 -5.13 -4.78 4.65
CA ALA A 91 -4.59 -4.01 5.75
C ALA A 91 -4.49 -4.83 7.06
N VAL A 92 -5.50 -5.67 7.33
CA VAL A 92 -5.48 -6.62 8.46
C VAL A 92 -4.33 -7.61 8.29
N VAL A 93 -4.22 -8.25 7.12
CA VAL A 93 -3.15 -9.22 6.84
C VAL A 93 -1.78 -8.60 7.00
N MET A 94 -1.56 -7.39 6.47
CA MET A 94 -0.30 -6.67 6.63
C MET A 94 0.01 -6.40 8.10
N GLY A 95 -0.96 -5.93 8.89
CA GLY A 95 -0.78 -5.72 10.33
C GLY A 95 -0.46 -7.00 11.09
N VAL A 96 -1.19 -8.09 10.81
CA VAL A 96 -0.95 -9.41 11.42
C VAL A 96 0.45 -9.92 11.10
N VAL A 97 0.83 -9.88 9.82
CA VAL A 97 2.16 -10.36 9.37
C VAL A 97 3.27 -9.54 10.01
N ALA A 98 3.15 -8.21 10.04
CA ALA A 98 4.12 -7.34 10.70
C ALA A 98 4.27 -7.67 12.19
N GLY A 99 3.16 -7.90 12.90
CA GLY A 99 3.17 -8.26 14.32
C GLY A 99 3.74 -9.64 14.63
N ILE A 100 3.56 -10.61 13.73
CA ILE A 100 4.15 -11.95 13.86
C ILE A 100 5.66 -11.90 13.60
N VAL A 101 6.07 -11.21 12.52
CA VAL A 101 7.46 -11.17 12.05
C VAL A 101 8.34 -10.35 13.01
N ALA A 102 7.82 -9.22 13.49
CA ALA A 102 8.54 -8.33 14.40
C ALA A 102 7.61 -7.82 15.51
N PRO A 103 7.51 -8.52 16.66
CA PRO A 103 6.65 -8.12 17.78
C PRO A 103 7.25 -6.96 18.59
N SER A 104 7.63 -5.88 17.95
CA SER A 104 8.41 -4.76 18.47
C SER A 104 8.04 -3.47 17.72
N VAL A 105 8.82 -2.40 17.91
CA VAL A 105 8.62 -1.13 17.19
C VAL A 105 8.82 -1.28 15.68
N GLU A 106 9.65 -2.22 15.24
CA GLU A 106 9.84 -2.57 13.82
C GLU A 106 8.54 -3.10 13.21
N GLY A 107 7.78 -3.92 13.93
CA GLY A 107 6.48 -4.39 13.46
C GLY A 107 5.48 -3.26 13.29
N VAL A 108 5.46 -2.30 14.22
CA VAL A 108 4.61 -1.10 14.09
C VAL A 108 5.03 -0.29 12.85
N ALA A 109 6.34 -0.07 12.67
CA ALA A 109 6.86 0.64 11.50
C ALA A 109 6.49 -0.08 10.20
N GLY A 110 6.64 -1.41 10.16
CA GLY A 110 6.26 -2.22 9.01
C GLY A 110 4.77 -2.21 8.70
N ALA A 111 3.92 -2.22 9.70
CA ALA A 111 2.48 -2.08 9.50
C ALA A 111 2.14 -0.70 8.89
N VAL A 112 2.70 0.38 9.42
CA VAL A 112 2.53 1.74 8.89
C VAL A 112 3.05 1.84 7.45
N PHE A 113 4.25 1.32 7.18
CA PHE A 113 4.84 1.25 5.84
C PHE A 113 3.89 0.53 4.88
N GLY A 114 3.43 -0.68 5.26
CA GLY A 114 2.53 -1.48 4.46
C GLY A 114 1.19 -0.79 4.19
N TRP A 115 0.59 -0.13 5.16
CA TRP A 115 -0.70 0.56 4.97
C TRP A 115 -0.58 1.78 4.06
N ILE A 116 0.52 2.53 4.12
CA ILE A 116 0.75 3.65 3.18
C ILE A 116 0.99 3.10 1.77
N LEU A 117 1.78 2.03 1.63
CA LEU A 117 1.97 1.35 0.34
C LEU A 117 0.66 0.80 -0.23
N LEU A 118 -0.21 0.22 0.62
CA LEU A 118 -1.52 -0.27 0.22
C LEU A 118 -2.41 0.86 -0.33
N ALA A 119 -2.40 2.03 0.33
CA ALA A 119 -3.14 3.19 -0.15
C ALA A 119 -2.63 3.67 -1.51
N LEU A 120 -1.29 3.79 -1.67
CA LEU A 120 -0.66 4.19 -2.93
C LEU A 120 -0.91 3.18 -4.04
N ALA A 121 -0.75 1.87 -3.76
CA ALA A 121 -1.02 0.82 -4.72
C ALA A 121 -2.49 0.80 -5.18
N ALA A 122 -3.43 0.93 -4.25
CA ALA A 122 -4.84 0.93 -4.57
C ALA A 122 -5.26 2.17 -5.41
N LEU A 123 -4.71 3.35 -5.11
CA LEU A 123 -4.93 4.56 -5.91
C LEU A 123 -4.32 4.44 -7.30
N ASP A 124 -3.13 3.84 -7.41
CA ASP A 124 -2.48 3.63 -8.70
C ASP A 124 -3.27 2.62 -9.57
N ILE A 125 -3.81 1.55 -8.97
CA ILE A 125 -4.65 0.57 -9.68
C ILE A 125 -5.97 1.19 -10.15
N VAL A 126 -6.60 2.06 -9.34
CA VAL A 126 -7.93 2.60 -9.63
C VAL A 126 -7.89 3.83 -10.51
N ALA A 127 -6.89 4.69 -10.32
CA ALA A 127 -6.84 6.02 -10.91
C ALA A 127 -5.53 6.34 -11.63
N PHE A 128 -4.56 5.42 -11.70
CA PHE A 128 -3.19 5.69 -12.20
C PHE A 128 -2.59 6.95 -11.57
N TRP A 129 -2.82 7.12 -10.28
CA TRP A 129 -2.45 8.33 -9.57
C TRP A 129 -1.74 8.04 -8.25
N LEU A 130 -0.55 8.62 -8.09
CA LEU A 130 0.27 8.57 -6.89
C LEU A 130 0.31 9.97 -6.25
N PRO A 131 -0.54 10.26 -5.25
CA PRO A 131 -0.60 11.59 -4.64
C PRO A 131 0.70 11.94 -3.91
N ASP A 132 1.25 13.12 -4.19
CA ASP A 132 2.49 13.62 -3.56
C ASP A 132 2.38 13.67 -2.03
N ARG A 133 1.18 13.90 -1.50
CA ARG A 133 0.94 13.90 -0.04
C ARG A 133 1.22 12.55 0.61
N LEU A 134 0.76 11.45 0.01
CA LEU A 134 1.00 10.10 0.52
C LEU A 134 2.44 9.64 0.27
N THR A 135 2.98 9.95 -0.90
CA THR A 135 4.38 9.65 -1.22
C THR A 135 5.33 10.44 -0.30
N GLY A 136 5.00 11.71 -0.01
CA GLY A 136 5.71 12.52 0.98
C GLY A 136 5.60 11.96 2.39
N LEU A 137 4.41 11.52 2.82
CA LEU A 137 4.21 10.86 4.11
C LEU A 137 5.05 9.58 4.22
N LEU A 138 5.10 8.79 3.16
CA LEU A 138 5.96 7.60 3.09
C LEU A 138 7.44 7.98 3.26
N ALA A 139 7.91 9.00 2.55
CA ALA A 139 9.30 9.47 2.64
C ALA A 139 9.64 9.98 4.07
N ILE A 140 8.75 10.76 4.67
CA ILE A 140 8.91 11.26 6.05
C ILE A 140 8.97 10.09 7.04
N GLY A 141 8.09 9.08 6.88
CA GLY A 141 8.10 7.88 7.71
C GLY A 141 9.43 7.14 7.63
N GLY A 142 10.02 7.01 6.44
CA GLY A 142 11.35 6.43 6.23
C GLY A 142 12.45 7.22 6.94
N ALA A 143 12.40 8.55 6.86
CA ALA A 143 13.35 9.42 7.53
C ALA A 143 13.26 9.32 9.07
N ILE A 144 12.03 9.35 9.62
CA ILE A 144 11.78 9.19 11.06
C ILE A 144 12.25 7.81 11.53
N GLY A 145 11.96 6.73 10.79
CA GLY A 145 12.44 5.39 11.10
C GLY A 145 13.97 5.32 11.18
N GLY A 146 14.67 6.08 10.32
CA GLY A 146 16.14 6.21 10.39
C GLY A 146 16.64 6.89 11.66
N ILE A 147 15.96 7.94 12.11
CA ILE A 147 16.30 8.63 13.38
C ILE A 147 16.01 7.71 14.57
N ALA A 148 14.94 6.91 14.49
CA ALA A 148 14.56 5.96 15.55
C ALA A 148 15.41 4.67 15.54
N GLY A 149 16.38 4.52 14.63
CA GLY A 149 17.23 3.33 14.53
C GLY A 149 16.52 2.08 14.00
N ILE A 150 15.38 2.24 13.32
CA ILE A 150 14.58 1.15 12.78
C ILE A 150 15.05 0.82 11.36
N GLY A 151 15.56 -0.37 11.11
CA GLY A 151 16.01 -0.82 9.77
C GLY A 151 17.38 -0.28 9.35
N PRO A 152 17.63 0.07 8.07
CA PRO A 152 18.95 0.41 7.57
C PRO A 152 19.56 1.66 8.22
N ILE A 153 20.89 1.74 8.25
CA ILE A 153 21.60 2.92 8.72
C ILE A 153 21.30 4.14 7.84
N ALA A 154 21.47 5.35 8.41
CA ALA A 154 21.08 6.61 7.78
C ALA A 154 21.68 6.81 6.37
N ILE A 155 22.96 6.44 6.18
CA ILE A 155 23.62 6.59 4.88
C ILE A 155 23.00 5.71 3.79
N ASP A 156 22.65 4.46 4.12
CA ASP A 156 22.02 3.54 3.17
C ASP A 156 20.63 4.01 2.76
N ARG A 157 19.89 4.65 3.66
CA ARG A 157 18.59 5.29 3.40
C ARG A 157 18.73 6.48 2.46
N LEU A 158 19.69 7.37 2.74
CA LEU A 158 19.93 8.53 1.90
C LEU A 158 20.34 8.13 0.47
N ILE A 159 21.26 7.16 0.37
CA ILE A 159 21.64 6.56 -0.92
C ILE A 159 20.41 5.92 -1.56
N GLY A 160 19.62 5.13 -0.81
CA GLY A 160 18.42 4.48 -1.29
C GLY A 160 17.38 5.48 -1.82
N GLY A 161 17.13 6.56 -1.10
CA GLY A 161 16.24 7.64 -1.53
C GLY A 161 16.72 8.32 -2.81
N GLY A 162 18.01 8.68 -2.85
CA GLY A 162 18.62 9.34 -4.01
C GLY A 162 18.69 8.44 -5.25
N VAL A 163 19.21 7.23 -5.09
CA VAL A 163 19.34 6.24 -6.18
C VAL A 163 17.96 5.77 -6.65
N GLY A 164 17.03 5.52 -5.73
CA GLY A 164 15.65 5.14 -6.07
C GLY A 164 14.98 6.19 -6.93
N TYR A 165 14.95 7.43 -6.47
CA TYR A 165 14.38 8.52 -7.26
C TYR A 165 15.12 8.75 -8.58
N GLY A 166 16.46 8.88 -8.52
CA GLY A 166 17.30 9.24 -9.65
C GLY A 166 17.29 8.20 -10.76
N SER A 167 17.32 6.90 -10.42
CA SER A 167 17.32 5.82 -11.41
C SER A 167 16.05 5.82 -12.27
N LEU A 168 14.88 5.83 -11.67
CA LEU A 168 13.63 5.85 -12.42
C LEU A 168 13.39 7.18 -13.13
N TRP A 169 13.82 8.29 -12.53
CA TRP A 169 13.77 9.59 -13.21
C TRP A 169 14.66 9.63 -14.47
N LEU A 170 15.87 9.08 -14.39
CA LEU A 170 16.79 8.99 -15.54
C LEU A 170 16.22 8.08 -16.63
N ILE A 171 15.65 6.93 -16.26
CA ILE A 171 15.00 6.00 -17.20
C ILE A 171 13.83 6.70 -17.89
N ALA A 172 12.94 7.36 -17.12
CA ALA A 172 11.79 8.09 -17.68
C ALA A 172 12.23 9.23 -18.60
N ALA A 173 13.24 10.02 -18.20
CA ALA A 173 13.78 11.11 -18.99
C ALA A 173 14.47 10.61 -20.30
N GLY A 174 15.23 9.53 -20.20
CA GLY A 174 15.86 8.88 -21.35
C GLY A 174 14.84 8.35 -22.34
N TYR A 175 13.82 7.61 -21.83
CA TYR A 175 12.74 7.09 -22.68
C TYR A 175 11.98 8.20 -23.40
N ARG A 176 11.64 9.28 -22.70
CA ARG A 176 10.96 10.44 -23.26
C ARG A 176 11.78 11.11 -24.36
N ARG A 177 13.12 11.24 -24.18
CA ARG A 177 14.03 11.78 -25.21
C ARG A 177 14.15 10.89 -26.44
N LEU A 178 14.19 9.56 -26.26
CA LEU A 178 14.40 8.61 -27.35
C LEU A 178 13.12 8.28 -28.12
N ARG A 179 11.97 8.26 -27.43
CA ARG A 179 10.70 7.82 -28.02
C ARG A 179 9.67 8.93 -28.19
N SER A 180 9.94 10.15 -27.69
CA SER A 180 9.01 11.28 -27.69
C SER A 180 7.63 10.93 -27.07
N ARG A 181 7.63 10.00 -26.11
CA ARG A 181 6.44 9.51 -25.41
C ARG A 181 6.72 9.41 -23.91
N GLU A 182 5.69 9.60 -23.11
CA GLU A 182 5.77 9.30 -21.68
C GLU A 182 5.59 7.80 -21.47
N GLY A 183 6.62 7.13 -20.94
CA GLY A 183 6.61 5.67 -20.68
C GLY A 183 6.36 5.32 -19.22
N MET A 184 6.35 6.28 -18.30
CA MET A 184 6.23 6.07 -16.86
C MET A 184 5.59 7.29 -16.20
N GLY A 185 4.76 7.07 -15.18
CA GLY A 185 4.16 8.14 -14.39
C GLY A 185 5.20 8.98 -13.63
N ALA A 186 4.96 10.28 -13.54
CA ALA A 186 5.85 11.17 -12.78
C ALA A 186 5.89 10.87 -11.27
N GLY A 187 4.93 10.10 -10.76
CA GLY A 187 4.86 9.64 -9.38
C GLY A 187 5.78 8.47 -9.06
N ASP A 188 6.05 7.57 -10.04
CA ASP A 188 6.82 6.36 -9.82
C ASP A 188 8.25 6.60 -9.30
N PRO A 189 9.03 7.56 -9.84
CA PRO A 189 10.34 7.90 -9.29
C PRO A 189 10.24 8.39 -7.84
N LYS A 190 9.23 9.21 -7.50
CA LYS A 190 9.02 9.72 -6.15
C LYS A 190 8.72 8.58 -5.18
N LEU A 191 7.82 7.67 -5.58
CA LEU A 191 7.48 6.49 -4.80
C LEU A 191 8.70 5.60 -4.57
N PHE A 192 9.49 5.33 -5.62
CA PHE A 192 10.64 4.45 -5.51
C PHE A 192 11.76 5.06 -4.64
N GLY A 193 11.94 6.38 -4.71
CA GLY A 193 12.81 7.09 -3.77
C GLY A 193 12.30 7.03 -2.32
N ALA A 194 10.99 7.22 -2.11
CA ALA A 194 10.39 7.08 -0.79
C ALA A 194 10.53 5.66 -0.21
N ILE A 195 10.35 4.62 -1.04
CA ILE A 195 10.62 3.22 -0.67
C ILE A 195 12.10 3.06 -0.27
N GLY A 196 13.04 3.64 -1.04
CA GLY A 196 14.48 3.59 -0.76
C GLY A 196 14.85 4.17 0.60
N LEU A 197 14.12 5.18 1.09
CA LEU A 197 14.29 5.71 2.45
C LEU A 197 13.87 4.71 3.54
N TRP A 198 13.06 3.71 3.25
CA TRP A 198 12.66 2.67 4.20
C TRP A 198 13.60 1.46 4.17
N VAL A 199 13.95 1.00 2.99
CA VAL A 199 14.63 -0.29 2.78
C VAL A 199 16.12 -0.17 2.50
N GLY A 200 16.62 1.05 2.29
CA GLY A 200 17.99 1.28 1.83
C GLY A 200 18.17 0.95 0.35
N TRP A 201 19.38 1.22 -0.16
CA TRP A 201 19.69 1.02 -1.58
C TRP A 201 19.85 -0.45 -1.98
N GLN A 202 20.24 -1.32 -1.02
CA GLN A 202 20.52 -2.74 -1.27
C GLN A 202 19.28 -3.52 -1.75
N MET A 203 18.08 -3.14 -1.26
CA MET A 203 16.83 -3.81 -1.62
C MET A 203 16.19 -3.29 -2.91
N LEU A 204 16.59 -2.12 -3.40
CA LEU A 204 15.98 -1.50 -4.57
C LEU A 204 16.05 -2.35 -5.84
N PRO A 205 17.20 -2.99 -6.18
CA PRO A 205 17.26 -3.86 -7.36
C PRO A 205 16.29 -5.04 -7.29
N ALA A 206 16.15 -5.65 -6.10
CA ALA A 206 15.23 -6.76 -5.90
C ALA A 206 13.77 -6.31 -6.04
N ILE A 207 13.40 -5.16 -5.45
CA ILE A 207 12.06 -4.58 -5.55
C ILE A 207 11.72 -4.27 -7.01
N LEU A 208 12.64 -3.65 -7.75
CA LEU A 208 12.45 -3.32 -9.16
C LEU A 208 12.28 -4.58 -10.00
N LEU A 209 13.11 -5.60 -9.77
CA LEU A 209 13.04 -6.88 -10.48
C LEU A 209 11.70 -7.57 -10.19
N ILE A 210 11.32 -7.74 -8.92
CA ILE A 210 10.08 -8.42 -8.53
C ILE A 210 8.87 -7.66 -9.09
N GLY A 211 8.81 -6.33 -8.93
CA GLY A 211 7.74 -5.51 -9.47
C GLY A 211 7.61 -5.65 -10.99
N SER A 212 8.75 -5.64 -11.70
CA SER A 212 8.77 -5.83 -13.16
C SER A 212 8.33 -7.23 -13.57
N MET A 213 8.72 -8.28 -12.83
CA MET A 213 8.29 -9.65 -13.09
C MET A 213 6.79 -9.84 -12.86
N ILE A 214 6.23 -9.24 -11.79
CA ILE A 214 4.79 -9.25 -11.54
C ILE A 214 4.08 -8.56 -12.70
N GLY A 215 4.55 -7.39 -13.14
CA GLY A 215 3.98 -6.66 -14.26
C GLY A 215 4.02 -7.45 -15.56
N LEU A 216 5.14 -8.09 -15.85
CA LEU A 216 5.28 -8.99 -17.02
C LEU A 216 4.30 -10.17 -16.91
N GLY A 217 4.16 -10.77 -15.73
CA GLY A 217 3.20 -11.84 -15.48
C GLY A 217 1.75 -11.42 -15.71
N VAL A 218 1.38 -10.20 -15.29
CA VAL A 218 0.05 -9.62 -15.55
C VAL A 218 -0.19 -9.45 -17.05
N VAL A 219 0.75 -8.87 -17.78
CA VAL A 219 0.68 -8.70 -19.24
C VAL A 219 0.56 -10.02 -19.96
N LEU A 220 1.43 -10.99 -19.62
CA LEU A 220 1.41 -12.31 -20.25
C LEU A 220 0.09 -13.05 -19.99
N SER A 221 -0.41 -13.01 -18.75
CA SER A 221 -1.69 -13.63 -18.40
C SER A 221 -2.86 -12.98 -19.13
N ALA A 222 -2.87 -11.65 -19.28
CA ALA A 222 -3.88 -10.95 -20.06
C ALA A 222 -3.85 -11.37 -21.55
N ARG A 223 -2.65 -11.45 -22.13
CA ARG A 223 -2.45 -11.89 -23.51
C ARG A 223 -2.90 -13.34 -23.74
N LEU A 224 -2.57 -14.25 -22.81
CA LEU A 224 -2.99 -15.65 -22.88
C LEU A 224 -4.51 -15.82 -22.76
N ARG A 225 -5.21 -14.88 -22.12
CA ARG A 225 -6.68 -14.82 -22.06
C ARG A 225 -7.32 -14.15 -23.27
N GLY A 226 -6.53 -13.81 -24.30
CA GLY A 226 -7.03 -13.20 -25.54
C GLY A 226 -7.23 -11.68 -25.47
N ALA A 227 -6.75 -11.01 -24.42
CA ALA A 227 -6.81 -9.54 -24.37
C ALA A 227 -5.81 -8.93 -25.37
N ALA A 228 -6.25 -7.92 -26.11
CA ALA A 228 -5.40 -7.15 -27.01
C ALA A 228 -4.47 -6.24 -26.18
N VAL A 229 -3.28 -6.75 -25.84
CA VAL A 229 -2.25 -5.97 -25.16
C VAL A 229 -1.37 -5.31 -26.21
N THR A 230 -1.36 -3.99 -26.22
CA THR A 230 -0.54 -3.16 -27.11
C THR A 230 0.60 -2.50 -26.34
N ALA A 231 1.54 -1.89 -27.03
CA ALA A 231 2.61 -1.11 -26.40
C ALA A 231 2.10 0.12 -25.61
N ASP A 232 0.88 0.53 -25.85
CA ASP A 232 0.22 1.66 -25.20
C ASP A 232 -0.69 1.22 -24.00
N THR A 233 -0.70 -0.08 -23.68
CA THR A 233 -1.46 -0.58 -22.53
C THR A 233 -0.79 -0.11 -21.24
N ALA A 234 -1.46 0.80 -20.53
CA ALA A 234 -0.95 1.32 -19.27
C ALA A 234 -0.99 0.23 -18.17
N LEU A 235 0.08 0.16 -17.39
CA LEU A 235 0.16 -0.69 -16.19
C LEU A 235 0.38 0.22 -14.97
N PRO A 236 -0.26 -0.05 -13.83
CA PRO A 236 -0.05 0.68 -12.60
C PRO A 236 1.30 0.27 -11.99
N PHE A 237 2.39 0.87 -12.48
CA PHE A 237 3.75 0.47 -12.11
C PHE A 237 4.06 0.78 -10.65
N GLY A 238 3.55 1.89 -10.12
CA GLY A 238 3.66 2.23 -8.71
C GLY A 238 3.04 1.17 -7.79
N ALA A 239 1.90 0.59 -8.19
CA ALA A 239 1.30 -0.53 -7.45
C ALA A 239 2.20 -1.76 -7.44
N LEU A 240 2.86 -2.08 -8.56
CA LEU A 240 3.78 -3.21 -8.66
C LEU A 240 5.00 -3.01 -7.75
N LEU A 241 5.56 -1.80 -7.72
CA LEU A 241 6.65 -1.43 -6.81
C LEU A 241 6.21 -1.54 -5.34
N ALA A 242 5.01 -1.05 -4.99
CA ALA A 242 4.48 -1.12 -3.64
C ALA A 242 4.25 -2.57 -3.18
N ILE A 243 3.72 -3.43 -4.06
CA ILE A 243 3.52 -4.87 -3.79
C ILE A 243 4.85 -5.56 -3.54
N ALA A 244 5.90 -5.22 -4.29
CA ALA A 244 7.23 -5.80 -4.12
C ALA A 244 7.96 -5.25 -2.87
N ALA A 245 7.71 -4.00 -2.49
CA ALA A 245 8.42 -3.32 -1.41
C ALA A 245 8.08 -3.86 -0.02
N TYR A 246 6.82 -4.23 0.23
CA TYR A 246 6.41 -4.72 1.55
C TYR A 246 7.08 -6.05 1.95
N PRO A 247 7.06 -7.11 1.12
CA PRO A 247 7.82 -8.33 1.41
C PRO A 247 9.33 -8.09 1.52
N ALA A 248 9.89 -7.20 0.70
CA ALA A 248 11.32 -6.88 0.78
C ALA A 248 11.68 -6.24 2.13
N TRP A 249 10.82 -5.37 2.66
CA TRP A 249 11.01 -4.80 4.00
C TRP A 249 10.93 -5.88 5.09
N LEU A 250 9.94 -6.77 5.04
CA LEU A 250 9.81 -7.89 5.98
C LEU A 250 11.05 -8.80 5.95
N PHE A 251 11.53 -9.14 4.75
CA PHE A 251 12.74 -9.93 4.57
C PHE A 251 13.96 -9.22 5.19
N MET A 252 14.11 -7.93 4.92
CA MET A 252 15.23 -7.15 5.44
C MET A 252 15.31 -7.16 6.97
N ILE A 253 14.19 -6.96 7.66
CA ILE A 253 14.18 -6.92 9.13
C ILE A 253 14.35 -8.31 9.77
N THR A 254 14.01 -9.38 9.05
CA THR A 254 14.23 -10.75 9.55
C THR A 254 15.67 -11.24 9.35
N THR A 255 16.40 -10.63 8.41
CA THR A 255 17.78 -10.98 8.08
C THR A 255 18.80 -9.99 8.62
N ALA A 256 18.36 -8.88 9.21
CA ALA A 256 19.25 -7.96 9.92
C ALA A 256 19.89 -8.68 11.12
N PRO A 257 21.24 -8.56 11.30
CA PRO A 257 21.97 -9.23 12.37
C PRO A 257 21.64 -8.64 13.75
#